data_decac9b7ea497de092c682d3b3a3cc9d
#
_entry.id   decac9b7ea497de092c682d3b3a3cc9d
#
_cell.length_a   1.000
_cell.length_b   1.000
_cell.length_c   1.000
_cell.angle_alpha   90.00
_cell.angle_beta   90.00
_cell.angle_gamma   90.00
#
_symmetry.space_group_name_H-M   'P 1'
#
loop_
_entity.id
_entity.type
_entity.pdbx_description
1 polymer ?
#
loop_
_entity_poly.entity_id
_entity_poly.type
_entity_poly.pdbx_seq_one_letter_code
_entity_poly.pdbx_strand_id
1 'polypeptide(L)'
;MLLIIYVNLTSYEKKVLYGIIRHPNANDREIAEEFGLKQSTVAAIRKRFREEEYYNLVAVPMLQNFGAEMMVVIYTNFNPVIPLEKRIRITEEKIEASEEIFFSIGEEDKGFSISFSKDYTSIGKINDIRTKTFGQLKLLEKEYPKEVVFPFEISKIYRFFNFVPLLSKLFNIKNGRDEVFFEVKKKNLSKKEKLVFCEIVENPDLPCKEIAEKLGITRHTVGKIKKKFLSNNSIKMLAIPNFKKLGLNILTFYHISFDPHNPPDFEKDEIKELLNNEIIFFATRRFECIAISLHKNYESYKMAKMEIMQKLKEKRWIAHNPMIRTYSLNKAIIIKNFNFSPITKKILA
;
A
#
# COMPACT_ATOMS: atom_id res chain seq x y z
N MET A 1 9.24 29.54 -0.55
CA MET A 1 10.11 28.55 0.12
C MET A 1 9.43 28.18 1.44
N LEU A 2 8.54 27.17 1.42
CA LEU A 2 7.89 26.65 2.63
C LEU A 2 8.95 25.93 3.46
N LEU A 3 9.31 26.48 4.60
CA LEU A 3 10.10 25.79 5.62
C LEU A 3 9.31 24.53 6.03
N ILE A 4 9.77 23.36 5.59
CA ILE A 4 9.27 22.08 6.11
C ILE A 4 9.79 22.01 7.54
N ILE A 5 8.94 22.38 8.50
CA ILE A 5 9.21 22.20 9.93
C ILE A 5 9.13 20.68 10.17
N TYR A 6 10.28 20.02 10.22
CA TYR A 6 10.37 18.65 10.73
C TYR A 6 9.93 18.67 12.20
N VAL A 7 8.72 18.19 12.46
CA VAL A 7 8.24 18.09 13.83
C VAL A 7 9.03 17.00 14.52
N ASN A 8 9.90 17.39 15.43
CA ASN A 8 10.68 16.46 16.25
C ASN A 8 9.75 15.79 17.26
N LEU A 9 9.27 14.57 16.90
CA LEU A 9 8.46 13.77 17.81
C LEU A 9 9.28 13.41 19.07
N THR A 10 8.68 13.59 20.23
CA THR A 10 9.22 13.15 21.52
C THR A 10 9.32 11.62 21.56
N SER A 11 10.06 11.08 22.53
CA SER A 11 10.16 9.61 22.70
C SER A 11 8.80 8.95 22.91
N TYR A 12 7.88 9.57 23.65
CA TYR A 12 6.54 9.02 23.86
C TYR A 12 5.69 9.05 22.59
N GLU A 13 5.77 10.13 21.83
CA GLU A 13 5.07 10.25 20.55
C GLU A 13 5.54 9.23 19.52
N LYS A 14 6.85 8.98 19.43
CA LYS A 14 7.43 7.94 18.60
C LYS A 14 6.88 6.55 18.97
N LYS A 15 6.85 6.23 20.27
CA LYS A 15 6.31 4.97 20.78
C LYS A 15 4.82 4.82 20.46
N VAL A 16 4.02 5.87 20.68
CA VAL A 16 2.58 5.85 20.41
C VAL A 16 2.30 5.72 18.91
N LEU A 17 3.00 6.48 18.06
CA LEU A 17 2.84 6.37 16.62
C LEU A 17 3.23 4.98 16.12
N TYR A 18 4.35 4.45 16.59
CA TYR A 18 4.78 3.10 16.28
C TYR A 18 3.76 2.04 16.70
N GLY A 19 3.19 2.16 17.91
CA GLY A 19 2.15 1.26 18.41
C GLY A 19 0.88 1.30 17.56
N ILE A 20 0.43 2.50 17.15
CA ILE A 20 -0.72 2.69 16.26
C ILE A 20 -0.47 2.02 14.89
N ILE A 21 0.71 2.23 14.31
CA ILE A 21 1.06 1.66 12.99
C ILE A 21 1.18 0.14 13.07
N ARG A 22 1.74 -0.37 14.16
CA ARG A 22 1.91 -1.81 14.37
C ARG A 22 0.61 -2.53 14.69
N HIS A 23 -0.25 -1.91 15.48
CA HIS A 23 -1.50 -2.46 15.97
C HIS A 23 -2.67 -1.50 15.70
N PRO A 24 -3.13 -1.33 14.44
CA PRO A 24 -4.15 -0.34 14.08
C PRO A 24 -5.49 -0.51 14.82
N ASN A 25 -5.78 -1.72 15.28
CA ASN A 25 -7.00 -2.04 16.05
C ASN A 25 -6.82 -1.89 17.56
N ALA A 26 -5.60 -1.67 18.05
CA ALA A 26 -5.33 -1.58 19.50
C ALA A 26 -5.97 -0.33 20.09
N ASN A 27 -6.56 -0.49 21.27
CA ASN A 27 -7.05 0.62 22.07
C ASN A 27 -5.89 1.33 22.83
N ASP A 28 -6.20 2.45 23.48
CA ASP A 28 -5.19 3.26 24.15
C ASP A 28 -4.56 2.54 25.36
N ARG A 29 -5.32 1.64 26.01
CA ARG A 29 -4.82 0.84 27.13
C ARG A 29 -3.78 -0.19 26.66
N GLU A 30 -4.06 -0.90 25.57
CA GLU A 30 -3.15 -1.91 25.00
C GLU A 30 -1.82 -1.27 24.56
N ILE A 31 -1.85 -0.09 23.91
CA ILE A 31 -0.63 0.63 23.56
C ILE A 31 0.11 1.14 24.80
N ALA A 32 -0.63 1.62 25.81
CA ALA A 32 -0.04 2.09 27.06
C ALA A 32 0.70 0.95 27.80
N GLU A 33 0.10 -0.23 27.88
CA GLU A 33 0.69 -1.43 28.50
C GLU A 33 1.95 -1.88 27.73
N GLU A 34 1.92 -1.92 26.38
CA GLU A 34 3.07 -2.32 25.55
C GLU A 34 4.30 -1.42 25.76
N PHE A 35 4.12 -0.13 25.91
CA PHE A 35 5.23 0.84 25.99
C PHE A 35 5.50 1.41 27.38
N GLY A 36 4.80 0.93 28.40
CA GLY A 36 4.95 1.42 29.78
C GLY A 36 4.53 2.89 29.94
N LEU A 37 3.44 3.31 29.27
CA LEU A 37 2.90 4.66 29.29
C LEU A 37 1.60 4.74 30.09
N LYS A 38 1.19 5.96 30.49
CA LYS A 38 -0.16 6.16 31.04
C LYS A 38 -1.17 6.17 29.90
N GLN A 39 -2.33 5.51 30.09
CA GLN A 39 -3.41 5.48 29.09
C GLN A 39 -3.87 6.89 28.68
N SER A 40 -3.96 7.83 29.63
CA SER A 40 -4.33 9.25 29.34
C SER A 40 -3.31 9.93 28.43
N THR A 41 -2.03 9.63 28.56
CA THR A 41 -0.97 10.15 27.68
C THR A 41 -1.13 9.60 26.26
N VAL A 42 -1.39 8.28 26.13
CA VAL A 42 -1.64 7.66 24.82
C VAL A 42 -2.87 8.25 24.16
N ALA A 43 -3.98 8.40 24.91
CA ALA A 43 -5.23 8.99 24.39
C ALA A 43 -5.02 10.43 23.88
N ALA A 44 -4.31 11.27 24.64
CA ALA A 44 -4.02 12.65 24.24
C ALA A 44 -3.15 12.71 22.97
N ILE A 45 -2.09 11.88 22.88
CA ILE A 45 -1.22 11.82 21.71
C ILE A 45 -2.00 11.29 20.49
N ARG A 46 -2.79 10.23 20.64
CA ARG A 46 -3.60 9.67 19.55
C ARG A 46 -4.60 10.67 19.01
N LYS A 47 -5.29 11.41 19.89
CA LYS A 47 -6.23 12.45 19.50
C LYS A 47 -5.53 13.52 18.66
N ARG A 48 -4.41 14.06 19.15
CA ARG A 48 -3.62 15.05 18.41
C ARG A 48 -3.12 14.50 17.06
N PHE A 49 -2.64 13.27 17.01
CA PHE A 49 -2.16 12.66 15.76
C PHE A 49 -3.26 12.48 14.71
N ARG A 50 -4.51 12.29 15.13
CA ARG A 50 -5.65 12.32 14.21
C ARG A 50 -5.96 13.72 13.72
N GLU A 51 -6.06 14.69 14.63
CA GLU A 51 -6.33 16.10 14.32
C GLU A 51 -5.25 16.71 13.41
N GLU A 52 -4.01 16.33 13.61
CA GLU A 52 -2.87 16.76 12.82
C GLU A 52 -2.52 15.82 11.67
N GLU A 53 -3.34 14.81 11.36
CA GLU A 53 -3.14 13.89 10.23
C GLU A 53 -1.75 13.22 10.17
N TYR A 54 -1.23 12.74 11.32
CA TYR A 54 0.02 11.97 11.35
C TYR A 54 -0.14 10.58 10.74
N TYR A 55 -1.34 10.07 10.69
CA TYR A 55 -1.68 8.80 10.05
C TYR A 55 -3.14 8.78 9.61
N ASN A 56 -3.44 7.92 8.63
CA ASN A 56 -4.80 7.58 8.21
C ASN A 56 -5.04 6.09 8.44
N LEU A 57 -6.25 5.72 8.90
CA LEU A 57 -6.66 4.32 8.96
C LEU A 57 -7.25 3.90 7.62
N VAL A 58 -6.91 2.66 7.22
CA VAL A 58 -7.38 2.05 5.99
C VAL A 58 -7.84 0.63 6.30
N ALA A 59 -9.01 0.25 5.82
CA ALA A 59 -9.48 -1.12 5.87
C ALA A 59 -9.15 -1.80 4.54
N VAL A 60 -8.17 -2.68 4.55
CA VAL A 60 -7.76 -3.45 3.36
C VAL A 60 -8.63 -4.69 3.23
N PRO A 61 -9.48 -4.78 2.20
CA PRO A 61 -10.29 -5.96 1.95
C PRO A 61 -9.45 -7.09 1.37
N MET A 62 -9.58 -8.30 1.90
CA MET A 62 -8.94 -9.48 1.34
C MET A 62 -9.76 -10.01 0.16
N LEU A 63 -9.80 -9.24 -0.94
CA LEU A 63 -10.68 -9.48 -2.09
C LEU A 63 -10.36 -10.78 -2.83
N GLN A 64 -9.16 -11.34 -2.70
CA GLN A 64 -8.82 -12.68 -3.20
C GLN A 64 -9.70 -13.78 -2.60
N ASN A 65 -10.29 -13.54 -1.42
CA ASN A 65 -11.22 -14.48 -0.81
C ASN A 65 -12.64 -14.38 -1.39
N PHE A 66 -12.92 -13.35 -2.18
CA PHE A 66 -14.24 -12.99 -2.69
C PHE A 66 -14.31 -12.88 -4.22
N GLY A 67 -13.27 -13.31 -4.93
CA GLY A 67 -13.29 -13.40 -6.38
C GLY A 67 -12.34 -12.47 -7.12
N ALA A 68 -11.48 -11.69 -6.43
CA ALA A 68 -10.34 -11.08 -7.08
C ALA A 68 -9.26 -12.15 -7.34
N GLU A 69 -8.76 -12.24 -8.56
CA GLU A 69 -7.77 -13.25 -8.92
C GLU A 69 -6.34 -12.74 -8.85
N MET A 70 -6.15 -11.42 -8.97
CA MET A 70 -4.81 -10.87 -9.10
C MET A 70 -4.66 -9.45 -8.55
N MET A 71 -3.43 -9.12 -8.20
CA MET A 71 -2.95 -7.76 -8.03
C MET A 71 -2.13 -7.38 -9.26
N VAL A 72 -2.29 -6.15 -9.74
CA VAL A 72 -1.59 -5.64 -10.92
C VAL A 72 -0.88 -4.34 -10.58
N VAL A 73 0.37 -4.26 -10.96
CA VAL A 73 1.18 -3.04 -10.86
C VAL A 73 1.45 -2.53 -12.26
N ILE A 74 1.07 -1.28 -12.52
CA ILE A 74 1.30 -0.64 -13.82
C ILE A 74 2.17 0.57 -13.60
N TYR A 75 3.23 0.69 -14.38
CA TYR A 75 4.08 1.87 -14.37
C TYR A 75 4.33 2.40 -15.79
N THR A 76 4.47 3.72 -15.90
CA THR A 76 4.46 4.44 -17.19
C THR A 76 5.42 5.61 -17.18
N ASN A 77 6.02 5.91 -18.34
CA ASN A 77 6.66 7.18 -18.63
C ASN A 77 5.66 8.10 -19.30
N PHE A 78 5.60 9.33 -18.83
CA PHE A 78 4.71 10.35 -19.34
C PHE A 78 5.47 11.45 -20.06
N ASN A 79 4.80 12.11 -20.98
CA ASN A 79 5.32 13.29 -21.65
C ASN A 79 5.45 14.45 -20.64
N PRO A 80 6.67 14.90 -20.31
CA PRO A 80 6.88 15.92 -19.27
C PRO A 80 6.43 17.32 -19.68
N VAL A 81 6.14 17.54 -20.98
CA VAL A 81 5.59 18.82 -21.46
C VAL A 81 4.16 19.06 -20.99
N ILE A 82 3.45 17.98 -20.61
CA ILE A 82 2.07 18.09 -20.14
C ILE A 82 2.08 18.15 -18.61
N PRO A 83 1.58 19.25 -18.01
CA PRO A 83 1.55 19.41 -16.56
C PRO A 83 0.84 18.26 -15.84
N LEU A 84 1.37 17.85 -14.70
CA LEU A 84 0.85 16.73 -13.93
C LEU A 84 -0.62 16.92 -13.54
N GLU A 85 -1.03 18.12 -13.14
CA GLU A 85 -2.41 18.45 -12.75
C GLU A 85 -3.38 18.26 -13.92
N LYS A 86 -2.99 18.66 -15.14
CA LYS A 86 -3.79 18.43 -16.35
C LYS A 86 -3.95 16.95 -16.63
N ARG A 87 -2.87 16.17 -16.46
CA ARG A 87 -2.90 14.72 -16.65
C ARG A 87 -3.79 14.03 -15.62
N ILE A 88 -3.72 14.44 -14.34
CA ILE A 88 -4.58 13.91 -13.28
C ILE A 88 -6.04 14.16 -13.60
N ARG A 89 -6.41 15.40 -13.93
CA ARG A 89 -7.79 15.76 -14.29
C ARG A 89 -8.32 14.93 -15.45
N ILE A 90 -7.53 14.76 -16.51
CA ILE A 90 -7.91 13.92 -17.65
C ILE A 90 -8.12 12.46 -17.21
N THR A 91 -7.26 11.94 -16.32
CA THR A 91 -7.37 10.58 -15.80
C THR A 91 -8.64 10.40 -14.98
N GLU A 92 -8.97 11.35 -14.14
CA GLU A 92 -10.17 11.31 -13.28
C GLU A 92 -11.47 11.43 -14.09
N GLU A 93 -11.51 12.32 -15.09
CA GLU A 93 -12.70 12.58 -15.88
C GLU A 93 -13.00 11.50 -16.93
N LYS A 94 -12.00 10.82 -17.46
CA LYS A 94 -12.14 9.98 -18.66
C LYS A 94 -11.90 8.50 -18.48
N ILE A 95 -11.43 8.06 -17.32
CA ILE A 95 -11.06 6.64 -17.12
C ILE A 95 -11.95 6.00 -16.07
N GLU A 96 -13.03 5.33 -16.51
CA GLU A 96 -13.82 4.37 -15.72
C GLU A 96 -12.95 3.29 -15.06
N ALA A 97 -11.80 3.00 -15.69
CA ALA A 97 -10.75 2.10 -15.21
C ALA A 97 -10.11 2.49 -13.86
N SER A 98 -10.36 3.69 -13.33
CA SER A 98 -9.79 4.13 -12.06
C SER A 98 -10.39 3.40 -10.84
N GLU A 99 -11.50 2.67 -11.00
CA GLU A 99 -12.17 1.97 -9.90
C GLU A 99 -11.38 0.79 -9.34
N GLU A 100 -10.58 0.12 -10.17
CA GLU A 100 -9.74 -1.00 -9.72
C GLU A 100 -8.45 -0.56 -9.03
N ILE A 101 -8.05 0.69 -9.25
CA ILE A 101 -6.84 1.26 -8.68
C ILE A 101 -7.10 1.71 -7.24
N PHE A 102 -6.39 1.13 -6.29
CA PHE A 102 -6.45 1.56 -4.89
C PHE A 102 -5.29 2.46 -4.47
N PHE A 103 -4.15 2.38 -5.17
CA PHE A 103 -2.98 3.23 -4.93
C PHE A 103 -2.39 3.72 -6.25
N SER A 104 -2.07 5.00 -6.32
CA SER A 104 -1.40 5.57 -7.49
C SER A 104 -0.61 6.82 -7.09
N ILE A 105 0.59 6.95 -7.64
CA ILE A 105 1.46 8.11 -7.46
C ILE A 105 2.06 8.52 -8.80
N GLY A 106 2.23 9.82 -9.01
CA GLY A 106 2.82 10.36 -10.23
C GLY A 106 3.68 11.59 -9.99
N GLU A 107 4.67 11.74 -10.85
CA GLU A 107 5.43 12.96 -11.11
C GLU A 107 5.20 13.40 -12.57
N GLU A 108 5.84 14.46 -12.99
CA GLU A 108 5.67 15.02 -14.34
C GLU A 108 6.00 14.04 -15.45
N ASP A 109 7.07 13.24 -15.28
CA ASP A 109 7.61 12.34 -16.30
C ASP A 109 7.26 10.86 -16.10
N LYS A 110 6.72 10.47 -14.94
CA LYS A 110 6.52 9.06 -14.57
C LYS A 110 5.43 8.86 -13.54
N GLY A 111 4.94 7.63 -13.45
CA GLY A 111 3.99 7.24 -12.42
C GLY A 111 3.85 5.73 -12.33
N PHE A 112 3.21 5.27 -11.28
CA PHE A 112 2.74 3.90 -11.16
C PHE A 112 1.44 3.82 -10.38
N SER A 113 0.73 2.72 -10.60
CA SER A 113 -0.51 2.40 -9.90
C SER A 113 -0.53 0.93 -9.49
N ILE A 114 -1.27 0.64 -8.42
CA ILE A 114 -1.52 -0.72 -7.95
C ILE A 114 -3.03 -0.92 -7.88
N SER A 115 -3.50 -2.03 -8.44
CA SER A 115 -4.90 -2.39 -8.53
C SER A 115 -5.13 -3.83 -8.11
N PHE A 116 -6.38 -4.15 -7.75
CA PHE A 116 -6.88 -5.51 -7.71
C PHE A 116 -7.78 -5.72 -8.93
N SER A 117 -7.78 -6.92 -9.48
CA SER A 117 -8.67 -7.26 -10.59
C SER A 117 -9.33 -8.62 -10.40
N LYS A 118 -10.55 -8.73 -10.93
CA LYS A 118 -11.31 -9.96 -10.92
C LYS A 118 -10.66 -11.03 -11.78
N ASP A 119 -10.19 -10.64 -12.97
CA ASP A 119 -9.61 -11.51 -13.98
C ASP A 119 -8.67 -10.73 -14.92
N TYR A 120 -7.91 -11.47 -15.72
CA TYR A 120 -6.97 -10.88 -16.68
C TYR A 120 -7.68 -10.11 -17.81
N THR A 121 -8.86 -10.54 -18.22
CA THR A 121 -9.65 -9.88 -19.27
C THR A 121 -10.06 -8.46 -18.82
N SER A 122 -10.46 -8.32 -17.57
CA SER A 122 -10.83 -7.03 -16.98
C SER A 122 -9.64 -6.06 -17.01
N ILE A 123 -8.45 -6.51 -16.59
CA ILE A 123 -7.27 -5.63 -16.58
C ILE A 123 -6.79 -5.30 -17.99
N GLY A 124 -6.84 -6.27 -18.92
CA GLY A 124 -6.51 -6.01 -20.32
C GLY A 124 -7.38 -4.94 -20.96
N LYS A 125 -8.70 -5.01 -20.78
CA LYS A 125 -9.63 -3.97 -21.26
C LYS A 125 -9.32 -2.59 -20.67
N ILE A 126 -9.04 -2.54 -19.37
CA ILE A 126 -8.67 -1.31 -18.67
C ILE A 126 -7.41 -0.69 -19.28
N ASN A 127 -6.40 -1.50 -19.53
CA ASN A 127 -5.14 -1.04 -20.08
C ASN A 127 -5.26 -0.59 -21.53
N ASP A 128 -6.06 -1.27 -22.36
CA ASP A 128 -6.34 -0.85 -23.71
C ASP A 128 -7.02 0.51 -23.74
N ILE A 129 -8.06 0.72 -22.91
CA ILE A 129 -8.76 2.00 -22.77
C ILE A 129 -7.78 3.09 -22.33
N ARG A 130 -6.97 2.81 -21.31
CA ARG A 130 -5.96 3.74 -20.78
C ARG A 130 -4.92 4.09 -21.83
N THR A 131 -4.34 3.09 -22.49
CA THR A 131 -3.30 3.28 -23.51
C THR A 131 -3.83 4.08 -24.69
N LYS A 132 -5.04 3.74 -25.18
CA LYS A 132 -5.71 4.49 -26.24
C LYS A 132 -5.94 5.94 -25.83
N THR A 133 -6.53 6.17 -24.64
CA THR A 133 -6.83 7.53 -24.15
C THR A 133 -5.56 8.35 -23.97
N PHE A 134 -4.54 7.78 -23.31
CA PHE A 134 -3.28 8.46 -23.08
C PHE A 134 -2.51 8.72 -24.38
N GLY A 135 -2.54 7.77 -25.33
CA GLY A 135 -1.93 7.94 -26.64
C GLY A 135 -2.59 9.07 -27.45
N GLN A 136 -3.93 9.06 -27.55
CA GLN A 136 -4.69 10.11 -28.26
C GLN A 136 -4.46 11.51 -27.69
N LEU A 137 -4.30 11.62 -26.38
CA LEU A 137 -4.05 12.89 -25.68
C LEU A 137 -2.55 13.24 -25.59
N LYS A 138 -1.68 12.45 -26.22
CA LYS A 138 -0.22 12.61 -26.22
C LYS A 138 0.39 12.65 -24.81
N LEU A 139 -0.26 11.97 -23.85
CA LEU A 139 0.21 11.92 -22.44
C LEU A 139 1.36 10.95 -22.25
N LEU A 140 1.48 9.90 -23.09
CA LEU A 140 2.59 8.95 -23.05
C LEU A 140 3.83 9.56 -23.73
N GLU A 141 5.01 9.18 -23.24
CA GLU A 141 6.24 9.55 -23.93
C GLU A 141 6.35 8.77 -25.25
N LYS A 142 6.84 7.55 -25.24
CA LYS A 142 6.95 6.69 -26.45
C LYS A 142 6.60 5.22 -26.18
N GLU A 143 6.65 4.82 -24.94
CA GLU A 143 6.46 3.44 -24.52
C GLU A 143 5.03 3.20 -24.00
N TYR A 144 4.56 1.97 -24.20
CA TYR A 144 3.33 1.52 -23.56
C TYR A 144 3.53 1.39 -22.05
N PRO A 145 2.44 1.56 -21.26
CA PRO A 145 2.46 1.21 -19.83
C PRO A 145 2.93 -0.23 -19.64
N LYS A 146 3.87 -0.43 -18.71
CA LYS A 146 4.34 -1.77 -18.35
C LYS A 146 3.45 -2.35 -17.25
N GLU A 147 3.00 -3.58 -17.48
CA GLU A 147 2.19 -4.33 -16.53
C GLU A 147 3.04 -5.41 -15.84
N VAL A 148 2.86 -5.55 -14.54
CA VAL A 148 3.37 -6.67 -13.75
C VAL A 148 2.20 -7.27 -12.99
N VAL A 149 1.86 -8.51 -13.32
CA VAL A 149 0.68 -9.20 -12.81
C VAL A 149 1.09 -10.21 -11.75
N PHE A 150 0.43 -10.16 -10.59
CA PHE A 150 0.60 -11.08 -9.48
C PHE A 150 -0.71 -11.84 -9.22
N PRO A 151 -0.95 -12.97 -9.91
CA PRO A 151 -2.07 -13.84 -9.57
C PRO A 151 -1.91 -14.36 -8.15
N PHE A 152 -2.95 -14.25 -7.32
CA PHE A 152 -2.83 -14.53 -5.89
C PHE A 152 -2.47 -15.99 -5.58
N GLU A 153 -2.85 -16.95 -6.45
CA GLU A 153 -2.56 -18.37 -6.25
C GLU A 153 -1.09 -18.75 -6.44
N ILE A 154 -0.34 -17.97 -7.23
CA ILE A 154 1.06 -18.25 -7.59
C ILE A 154 2.04 -17.17 -7.19
N SER A 155 1.58 -16.16 -6.46
CA SER A 155 2.38 -15.04 -6.01
C SER A 155 2.47 -15.00 -4.48
N LYS A 156 3.55 -14.43 -3.98
CA LYS A 156 3.72 -14.17 -2.54
C LYS A 156 3.85 -12.66 -2.31
N ILE A 157 3.08 -12.13 -1.36
CA ILE A 157 3.16 -10.73 -0.95
C ILE A 157 3.65 -10.72 0.49
N TYR A 158 4.95 -10.44 0.67
CA TYR A 158 5.59 -10.45 1.98
C TYR A 158 5.34 -9.18 2.78
N ARG A 159 5.20 -8.04 2.09
CA ARG A 159 4.83 -6.77 2.70
C ARG A 159 3.80 -6.07 1.85
N PHE A 160 2.70 -5.67 2.47
CA PHE A 160 1.66 -4.88 1.82
C PHE A 160 1.52 -3.57 2.58
N PHE A 161 2.33 -2.58 2.18
CA PHE A 161 2.43 -1.27 2.84
C PHE A 161 2.63 -1.40 4.36
N ASN A 162 3.58 -2.25 4.74
CA ASN A 162 3.98 -2.45 6.13
C ASN A 162 5.08 -1.44 6.50
N PHE A 163 4.72 -0.46 7.31
CA PHE A 163 5.62 0.61 7.76
C PHE A 163 6.34 0.28 9.06
N VAL A 164 6.01 -0.82 9.72
CA VAL A 164 6.57 -1.21 11.03
C VAL A 164 8.09 -1.34 11.00
N PRO A 165 8.72 -2.04 10.02
CA PRO A 165 10.18 -2.13 9.94
C PRO A 165 10.85 -0.75 9.73
N LEU A 166 10.26 0.09 8.87
CA LEU A 166 10.77 1.42 8.62
C LEU A 166 10.73 2.30 9.88
N LEU A 167 9.60 2.33 10.59
CA LEU A 167 9.45 3.11 11.81
C LEU A 167 10.31 2.56 12.95
N SER A 168 10.49 1.24 13.04
CA SER A 168 11.42 0.59 13.96
C SER A 168 12.83 1.17 13.79
N LYS A 169 13.33 1.24 12.56
CA LYS A 169 14.63 1.84 12.23
C LYS A 169 14.65 3.35 12.53
N LEU A 170 13.63 4.09 12.11
CA LEU A 170 13.56 5.55 12.27
C LEU A 170 13.51 5.99 13.74
N PHE A 171 12.85 5.22 14.60
CA PHE A 171 12.61 5.55 16.00
C PHE A 171 13.51 4.78 16.97
N ASN A 172 14.35 3.88 16.46
CA ASN A 172 15.20 2.97 17.24
C ASN A 172 14.38 2.13 18.24
N ILE A 173 13.29 1.51 17.75
CA ILE A 173 12.42 0.62 18.52
C ILE A 173 12.60 -0.80 17.99
N LYS A 174 12.67 -1.82 18.88
CA LYS A 174 12.77 -3.23 18.45
C LYS A 174 11.60 -3.63 17.56
N ASN A 175 11.89 -4.26 16.43
CA ASN A 175 10.89 -4.72 15.46
C ASN A 175 10.36 -6.12 15.79
N GLY A 176 9.11 -6.40 15.36
CA GLY A 176 8.52 -7.73 15.34
C GLY A 176 8.85 -8.48 14.03
N ARG A 177 8.35 -9.71 13.91
CA ARG A 177 8.48 -10.52 12.68
C ARG A 177 7.52 -10.03 11.59
N ASP A 178 7.98 -10.08 10.33
CA ASP A 178 7.11 -9.91 9.16
C ASP A 178 6.25 -11.17 8.95
N GLU A 179 5.00 -10.97 8.56
CA GLU A 179 4.07 -12.05 8.19
C GLU A 179 3.68 -11.91 6.72
N VAL A 180 3.43 -13.05 6.05
CA VAL A 180 2.86 -13.05 4.69
C VAL A 180 1.47 -12.43 4.75
N PHE A 181 1.22 -11.42 3.90
CA PHE A 181 0.02 -10.60 4.01
C PHE A 181 -1.23 -11.27 3.41
N PHE A 182 -1.07 -12.00 2.31
CA PHE A 182 -2.18 -12.60 1.58
C PHE A 182 -2.14 -14.13 1.59
N GLU A 183 -3.25 -14.73 2.00
CA GLU A 183 -3.57 -16.14 1.78
C GLU A 183 -4.92 -16.23 1.07
N VAL A 184 -5.06 -17.14 0.11
CA VAL A 184 -6.34 -17.36 -0.60
C VAL A 184 -7.19 -18.35 0.20
N LYS A 185 -8.33 -17.87 0.72
CA LYS A 185 -9.33 -18.70 1.42
C LYS A 185 -10.71 -18.28 0.94
N LYS A 186 -11.30 -18.98 -0.02
CA LYS A 186 -12.63 -18.66 -0.56
C LYS A 186 -13.67 -18.55 0.55
N LYS A 187 -14.41 -17.46 0.55
CA LYS A 187 -15.43 -17.13 1.55
C LYS A 187 -16.68 -16.59 0.88
N ASN A 188 -17.83 -16.85 1.51
CA ASN A 188 -19.09 -16.28 1.07
C ASN A 188 -19.61 -15.29 2.11
N LEU A 189 -20.24 -14.22 1.64
CA LEU A 189 -20.87 -13.20 2.45
C LEU A 189 -22.38 -13.17 2.19
N SER A 190 -23.16 -13.10 3.25
CA SER A 190 -24.59 -12.79 3.15
C SER A 190 -24.80 -11.35 2.67
N LYS A 191 -26.00 -11.01 2.18
CA LYS A 191 -26.34 -9.64 1.77
C LYS A 191 -26.02 -8.58 2.83
N LYS A 192 -26.35 -8.86 4.10
CA LYS A 192 -26.05 -7.95 5.21
C LYS A 192 -24.54 -7.81 5.45
N GLU A 193 -23.81 -8.90 5.37
CA GLU A 193 -22.35 -8.88 5.52
C GLU A 193 -21.68 -8.10 4.39
N LYS A 194 -22.14 -8.23 3.14
CA LYS A 194 -21.63 -7.43 2.01
C LYS A 194 -21.80 -5.92 2.26
N LEU A 195 -22.98 -5.49 2.73
CA LEU A 195 -23.23 -4.08 3.04
C LEU A 195 -22.30 -3.55 4.14
N VAL A 196 -22.19 -4.28 5.26
CA VAL A 196 -21.30 -3.90 6.37
C VAL A 196 -19.83 -3.92 5.93
N PHE A 197 -19.45 -4.89 5.10
CA PHE A 197 -18.08 -4.98 4.55
C PHE A 197 -17.72 -3.75 3.72
N CYS A 198 -18.58 -3.37 2.76
CA CYS A 198 -18.38 -2.20 1.93
C CYS A 198 -18.29 -0.92 2.77
N GLU A 199 -19.18 -0.77 3.78
CA GLU A 199 -19.16 0.42 4.64
C GLU A 199 -17.89 0.52 5.50
N ILE A 200 -17.38 -0.60 6.03
CA ILE A 200 -16.11 -0.62 6.78
C ILE A 200 -14.94 -0.26 5.87
N VAL A 201 -14.93 -0.74 4.63
CA VAL A 201 -13.84 -0.45 3.67
C VAL A 201 -13.86 1.01 3.23
N GLU A 202 -15.04 1.57 3.03
CA GLU A 202 -15.21 2.96 2.63
C GLU A 202 -14.91 3.94 3.77
N ASN A 203 -15.31 3.58 4.99
CA ASN A 203 -15.26 4.43 6.17
C ASN A 203 -14.63 3.68 7.36
N PRO A 204 -13.31 3.40 7.36
CA PRO A 204 -12.66 2.54 8.36
C PRO A 204 -12.73 3.08 9.78
N ASP A 205 -12.82 4.41 9.94
CA ASP A 205 -12.87 5.11 11.23
C ASP A 205 -14.29 5.22 11.81
N LEU A 206 -15.34 4.90 11.03
CA LEU A 206 -16.71 5.07 11.51
C LEU A 206 -17.03 4.13 12.68
N PRO A 207 -17.64 4.66 13.76
CA PRO A 207 -18.18 3.87 14.85
C PRO A 207 -19.28 2.91 14.38
N CYS A 208 -19.38 1.74 15.01
CA CYS A 208 -20.42 0.76 14.67
C CYS A 208 -21.87 1.32 14.81
N LYS A 209 -22.07 2.37 15.61
CA LYS A 209 -23.36 3.06 15.74
C LYS A 209 -23.73 3.77 14.44
N GLU A 210 -22.83 4.54 13.88
CA GLU A 210 -23.05 5.30 12.65
C GLU A 210 -23.23 4.39 11.43
N ILE A 211 -22.43 3.31 11.34
CA ILE A 211 -22.61 2.27 10.31
C ILE A 211 -24.01 1.64 10.43
N ALA A 212 -24.46 1.37 11.66
CA ALA A 212 -25.76 0.77 11.91
C ALA A 212 -26.92 1.70 11.47
N GLU A 213 -26.82 2.99 11.77
CA GLU A 213 -27.78 4.02 11.36
C GLU A 213 -27.87 4.14 9.83
N LYS A 214 -26.72 4.20 9.14
CA LYS A 214 -26.67 4.24 7.67
C LYS A 214 -27.30 3.01 7.00
N LEU A 215 -27.11 1.83 7.57
CA LEU A 215 -27.56 0.56 6.96
C LEU A 215 -28.93 0.09 7.46
N GLY A 216 -29.56 0.79 8.40
CA GLY A 216 -30.86 0.40 8.98
C GLY A 216 -30.80 -0.93 9.76
N ILE A 217 -29.67 -1.23 10.42
CA ILE A 217 -29.46 -2.46 11.21
C ILE A 217 -29.00 -2.11 12.63
N THR A 218 -28.99 -3.11 13.54
CA THR A 218 -28.61 -2.82 14.93
C THR A 218 -27.08 -2.67 15.09
N ARG A 219 -26.63 -1.81 16.02
CA ARG A 219 -25.21 -1.65 16.40
C ARG A 219 -24.57 -3.00 16.79
N HIS A 220 -25.33 -3.85 17.49
CA HIS A 220 -24.85 -5.18 17.88
C HIS A 220 -24.55 -6.06 16.67
N THR A 221 -25.41 -6.05 15.64
CA THR A 221 -25.19 -6.79 14.39
C THR A 221 -23.93 -6.31 13.69
N VAL A 222 -23.74 -4.98 13.53
CA VAL A 222 -22.53 -4.40 12.93
C VAL A 222 -21.28 -4.82 13.72
N GLY A 223 -21.31 -4.69 15.05
CA GLY A 223 -20.17 -5.07 15.91
C GLY A 223 -19.80 -6.53 15.79
N LYS A 224 -20.79 -7.45 15.75
CA LYS A 224 -20.55 -8.89 15.54
C LYS A 224 -19.93 -9.17 14.17
N ILE A 225 -20.44 -8.54 13.11
CA ILE A 225 -19.94 -8.70 11.74
C ILE A 225 -18.51 -8.12 11.62
N LYS A 226 -18.27 -6.90 12.13
CA LYS A 226 -16.92 -6.28 12.13
C LYS A 226 -15.90 -7.14 12.86
N LYS A 227 -16.25 -7.65 14.05
CA LYS A 227 -15.39 -8.56 14.81
C LYS A 227 -15.08 -9.84 14.01
N LYS A 228 -16.09 -10.43 13.35
CA LYS A 228 -15.92 -11.61 12.47
C LYS A 228 -14.92 -11.31 11.34
N PHE A 229 -15.04 -10.17 10.65
CA PHE A 229 -14.14 -9.83 9.54
C PHE A 229 -12.69 -9.59 9.96
N LEU A 230 -12.48 -9.00 11.12
CA LEU A 230 -11.14 -8.81 11.67
C LEU A 230 -10.53 -10.12 12.15
N SER A 231 -11.29 -10.94 12.88
CA SER A 231 -10.78 -12.20 13.44
C SER A 231 -10.48 -13.28 12.39
N ASN A 232 -11.23 -13.30 11.30
CA ASN A 232 -11.03 -14.28 10.21
C ASN A 232 -10.21 -13.72 9.05
N ASN A 233 -9.55 -12.58 9.23
CA ASN A 233 -8.75 -11.91 8.21
C ASN A 233 -9.50 -11.68 6.87
N SER A 234 -10.79 -11.30 6.92
CA SER A 234 -11.51 -10.83 5.72
C SER A 234 -11.22 -9.36 5.44
N ILE A 235 -10.93 -8.60 6.49
CA ILE A 235 -10.45 -7.21 6.44
C ILE A 235 -9.22 -7.13 7.35
N LYS A 236 -8.16 -6.48 6.88
CA LYS A 236 -7.01 -6.09 7.70
C LYS A 236 -6.97 -4.57 7.82
N MET A 237 -6.86 -4.07 9.04
CA MET A 237 -6.65 -2.63 9.25
C MET A 237 -5.19 -2.30 9.07
N LEU A 238 -4.92 -1.21 8.36
CA LEU A 238 -3.60 -0.59 8.28
C LEU A 238 -3.68 0.86 8.75
N ALA A 239 -2.63 1.32 9.42
CA ALA A 239 -2.43 2.73 9.67
C ALA A 239 -1.29 3.22 8.78
N ILE A 240 -1.60 4.14 7.87
CA ILE A 240 -0.67 4.70 6.89
C ILE A 240 -0.09 5.99 7.46
N PRO A 241 1.19 6.07 7.77
CA PRO A 241 1.79 7.28 8.31
C PRO A 241 1.90 8.38 7.26
N ASN A 242 1.86 9.62 7.70
CA ASN A 242 2.12 10.78 6.85
C ASN A 242 3.63 10.88 6.56
N PHE A 243 4.03 10.53 5.37
CA PHE A 243 5.45 10.45 4.96
C PHE A 243 6.18 11.79 5.14
N LYS A 244 5.53 12.90 4.76
CA LYS A 244 6.12 14.24 4.84
C LYS A 244 6.39 14.66 6.29
N LYS A 245 5.43 14.39 7.19
CA LYS A 245 5.59 14.68 8.63
C LYS A 245 6.68 13.84 9.29
N LEU A 246 6.98 12.67 8.76
CA LEU A 246 8.07 11.81 9.19
C LEU A 246 9.44 12.15 8.56
N GLY A 247 9.49 13.18 7.70
CA GLY A 247 10.71 13.56 7.02
C GLY A 247 11.16 12.58 5.95
N LEU A 248 10.24 11.79 5.41
CA LEU A 248 10.51 10.90 4.28
C LEU A 248 10.34 11.68 2.98
N ASN A 249 11.39 11.74 2.18
CA ASN A 249 11.44 12.60 0.99
C ASN A 249 11.50 11.82 -0.32
N ILE A 250 11.88 10.54 -0.27
CA ILE A 250 12.06 9.72 -1.47
C ILE A 250 11.25 8.42 -1.34
N LEU A 251 10.43 8.14 -2.34
CA LEU A 251 9.87 6.83 -2.57
C LEU A 251 10.62 6.20 -3.74
N THR A 252 11.02 4.94 -3.59
CA THR A 252 11.67 4.19 -4.65
C THR A 252 10.86 2.97 -5.04
N PHE A 253 10.66 2.81 -6.32
CA PHE A 253 9.99 1.68 -6.94
C PHE A 253 11.02 0.83 -7.67
N TYR A 254 11.01 -0.48 -7.44
CA TYR A 254 11.88 -1.47 -8.08
C TYR A 254 11.03 -2.49 -8.83
N HIS A 255 11.38 -2.76 -10.08
CA HIS A 255 10.95 -3.96 -10.80
C HIS A 255 12.19 -4.80 -11.11
N ILE A 256 12.26 -5.98 -10.53
CA ILE A 256 13.38 -6.90 -10.64
C ILE A 256 12.92 -8.12 -11.41
N SER A 257 13.54 -8.40 -12.55
CA SER A 257 13.37 -9.64 -13.29
C SER A 257 14.54 -10.56 -12.96
N PHE A 258 14.25 -11.78 -12.53
CA PHE A 258 15.27 -12.75 -12.16
C PHE A 258 15.82 -13.49 -13.38
N ASP A 259 17.07 -13.95 -13.28
CA ASP A 259 17.68 -14.83 -14.26
C ASP A 259 16.92 -16.18 -14.26
N PRO A 260 16.30 -16.60 -15.38
CA PRO A 260 15.58 -17.85 -15.44
C PRO A 260 16.46 -19.08 -15.17
N HIS A 261 17.78 -18.97 -15.35
CA HIS A 261 18.74 -20.06 -15.08
C HIS A 261 19.13 -20.14 -13.60
N ASN A 262 18.97 -19.06 -12.83
CA ASN A 262 19.33 -19.02 -11.42
C ASN A 262 18.38 -18.08 -10.62
N PRO A 263 17.07 -18.34 -10.62
CA PRO A 263 16.14 -17.52 -9.81
C PRO A 263 16.29 -17.84 -8.33
N PRO A 264 15.87 -16.93 -7.43
CA PRO A 264 15.73 -17.26 -6.01
C PRO A 264 14.82 -18.47 -5.80
N ASP A 265 15.13 -19.33 -4.85
CA ASP A 265 14.25 -20.46 -4.50
C ASP A 265 12.93 -19.91 -3.90
N PHE A 266 11.88 -19.99 -4.73
CA PHE A 266 10.57 -19.43 -4.38
C PHE A 266 9.91 -20.22 -3.23
N GLU A 267 10.16 -21.52 -3.13
CA GLU A 267 9.56 -22.37 -2.09
C GLU A 267 10.25 -22.14 -0.73
N LYS A 268 11.56 -21.90 -0.73
CA LYS A 268 12.33 -21.58 0.49
C LYS A 268 12.28 -20.11 0.89
N ASP A 269 11.52 -19.28 0.17
CA ASP A 269 11.42 -17.85 0.45
C ASP A 269 12.77 -17.10 0.43
N GLU A 270 13.77 -17.58 -0.35
CA GLU A 270 15.10 -16.94 -0.41
C GLU A 270 15.04 -15.45 -0.74
N ILE A 271 14.05 -15.05 -1.52
CA ILE A 271 13.82 -13.65 -1.90
C ILE A 271 13.63 -12.73 -0.68
N LYS A 272 13.28 -13.25 0.49
CA LYS A 272 13.18 -12.47 1.73
C LYS A 272 14.51 -11.83 2.14
N GLU A 273 15.64 -12.35 1.64
CA GLU A 273 16.95 -11.74 1.89
C GLU A 273 17.06 -10.31 1.34
N LEU A 274 16.22 -9.93 0.36
CA LEU A 274 16.15 -8.56 -0.15
C LEU A 274 15.37 -7.61 0.76
N LEU A 275 14.59 -8.14 1.72
CA LEU A 275 13.77 -7.32 2.62
C LEU A 275 14.66 -6.58 3.63
N ASN A 276 14.83 -5.28 3.42
CA ASN A 276 15.40 -4.38 4.41
C ASN A 276 14.30 -3.56 5.11
N ASN A 277 14.67 -2.71 6.06
CA ASN A 277 13.68 -1.97 6.85
C ASN A 277 12.96 -0.88 6.04
N GLU A 278 13.55 -0.38 4.98
CA GLU A 278 13.00 0.67 4.13
C GLU A 278 11.93 0.16 3.17
N ILE A 279 11.91 -1.14 2.85
CA ILE A 279 10.90 -1.74 1.98
C ILE A 279 9.57 -1.82 2.73
N ILE A 280 8.56 -1.15 2.20
CA ILE A 280 7.19 -1.13 2.75
C ILE A 280 6.22 -2.02 1.98
N PHE A 281 6.53 -2.29 0.71
CA PHE A 281 5.76 -3.17 -0.17
C PHE A 281 6.70 -4.13 -0.88
N PHE A 282 6.34 -5.43 -0.91
CA PHE A 282 7.13 -6.44 -1.60
C PHE A 282 6.23 -7.58 -2.07
N ALA A 283 6.06 -7.67 -3.37
CA ALA A 283 5.32 -8.72 -4.04
C ALA A 283 6.21 -9.44 -5.04
N THR A 284 6.12 -10.76 -5.10
CA THR A 284 6.92 -11.59 -5.98
C THR A 284 6.13 -12.74 -6.58
N ARG A 285 6.50 -13.13 -7.77
CA ARG A 285 6.27 -14.44 -8.34
C ARG A 285 7.61 -15.03 -8.76
N ARG A 286 7.62 -16.26 -9.28
CA ARG A 286 8.87 -17.03 -9.46
C ARG A 286 10.02 -16.29 -10.15
N PHE A 287 9.74 -15.45 -11.15
CA PHE A 287 10.78 -14.83 -11.99
C PHE A 287 10.82 -13.31 -11.94
N GLU A 288 10.00 -12.69 -11.10
CA GLU A 288 10.01 -11.24 -10.95
C GLU A 288 9.47 -10.78 -9.61
N CYS A 289 9.87 -9.60 -9.17
CA CYS A 289 9.28 -8.96 -8.02
C CYS A 289 9.16 -7.44 -8.21
N ILE A 290 8.21 -6.87 -7.46
CA ILE A 290 8.07 -5.43 -7.25
C ILE A 290 8.37 -5.13 -5.79
N ALA A 291 9.22 -4.14 -5.56
CA ALA A 291 9.45 -3.59 -4.22
C ALA A 291 9.24 -2.08 -4.22
N ILE A 292 8.71 -1.55 -3.11
CA ILE A 292 8.59 -0.12 -2.87
C ILE A 292 9.26 0.18 -1.53
N SER A 293 10.14 1.16 -1.51
CA SER A 293 10.83 1.60 -0.31
C SER A 293 10.69 3.10 -0.08
N LEU A 294 10.87 3.54 1.16
CA LEU A 294 10.82 4.94 1.58
C LEU A 294 12.13 5.34 2.25
N HIS A 295 12.61 6.53 1.93
CA HIS A 295 13.88 7.04 2.43
C HIS A 295 13.78 8.51 2.87
N LYS A 296 14.57 8.90 3.88
CA LYS A 296 14.66 10.29 4.33
C LYS A 296 15.31 11.20 3.29
N ASN A 297 16.41 10.73 2.70
CA ASN A 297 17.26 11.50 1.80
C ASN A 297 17.94 10.60 0.76
N TYR A 298 18.72 11.21 -0.12
CA TYR A 298 19.42 10.53 -1.19
C TYR A 298 20.47 9.54 -0.67
N GLU A 299 21.17 9.85 0.41
CA GLU A 299 22.19 8.99 1.01
C GLU A 299 21.58 7.69 1.51
N SER A 300 20.48 7.76 2.28
CA SER A 300 19.77 6.57 2.76
C SER A 300 19.19 5.73 1.63
N TYR A 301 18.68 6.36 0.56
CA TYR A 301 18.28 5.67 -0.67
C TYR A 301 19.46 4.95 -1.32
N LYS A 302 20.60 5.64 -1.50
CA LYS A 302 21.79 5.07 -2.16
C LYS A 302 22.31 3.86 -1.39
N MET A 303 22.38 3.93 -0.07
CA MET A 303 22.81 2.80 0.78
C MET A 303 21.87 1.60 0.63
N ALA A 304 20.57 1.79 0.75
CA ALA A 304 19.59 0.71 0.61
C ALA A 304 19.60 0.09 -0.80
N LYS A 305 19.74 0.92 -1.85
CA LYS A 305 19.91 0.44 -3.23
C LYS A 305 21.18 -0.40 -3.38
N MET A 306 22.30 0.05 -2.83
CA MET A 306 23.57 -0.70 -2.91
C MET A 306 23.43 -2.06 -2.23
N GLU A 307 22.81 -2.14 -1.06
CA GLU A 307 22.56 -3.41 -0.35
C GLU A 307 21.75 -4.39 -1.22
N ILE A 308 20.64 -3.94 -1.80
CA ILE A 308 19.82 -4.77 -2.68
C ILE A 308 20.63 -5.23 -3.92
N MET A 309 21.33 -4.30 -4.58
CA MET A 309 22.10 -4.61 -5.78
C MET A 309 23.27 -5.56 -5.50
N GLN A 310 23.91 -5.44 -4.35
CA GLN A 310 24.99 -6.32 -3.93
C GLN A 310 24.46 -7.74 -3.76
N LYS A 311 23.37 -7.94 -3.00
CA LYS A 311 22.74 -9.26 -2.81
C LYS A 311 22.32 -9.91 -4.13
N LEU A 312 21.67 -9.14 -5.02
CA LEU A 312 21.25 -9.64 -6.34
C LEU A 312 22.43 -10.14 -7.18
N LYS A 313 23.58 -9.44 -7.14
CA LYS A 313 24.79 -9.81 -7.88
C LYS A 313 25.54 -10.97 -7.23
N GLU A 314 25.71 -10.97 -5.91
CA GLU A 314 26.38 -12.04 -5.17
C GLU A 314 25.67 -13.38 -5.36
N LYS A 315 24.34 -13.36 -5.31
CA LYS A 315 23.49 -14.54 -5.55
C LYS A 315 23.33 -14.89 -7.03
N ARG A 316 23.77 -14.02 -7.95
CA ARG A 316 23.60 -14.16 -9.41
C ARG A 316 22.12 -14.34 -9.81
N TRP A 317 21.20 -13.69 -9.09
CA TRP A 317 19.77 -13.80 -9.35
C TRP A 317 19.29 -12.97 -10.53
N ILE A 318 20.11 -12.08 -11.08
CA ILE A 318 19.77 -11.19 -12.18
C ILE A 318 20.78 -11.25 -13.31
N ALA A 319 20.29 -11.32 -14.55
CA ALA A 319 21.10 -11.18 -15.76
C ALA A 319 21.28 -9.71 -16.18
N HIS A 320 20.29 -8.86 -15.86
CA HIS A 320 20.27 -7.44 -16.18
C HIS A 320 19.98 -6.59 -14.93
N ASN A 321 20.37 -5.31 -14.98
CA ASN A 321 20.06 -4.41 -13.88
C ASN A 321 18.54 -4.22 -13.72
N PRO A 322 18.02 -4.19 -12.48
CA PRO A 322 16.63 -3.89 -12.22
C PRO A 322 16.21 -2.51 -12.74
N MET A 323 14.94 -2.37 -13.12
CA MET A 323 14.34 -1.07 -13.35
C MET A 323 14.06 -0.41 -12.00
N ILE A 324 14.62 0.78 -11.79
CA ILE A 324 14.51 1.54 -10.55
C ILE A 324 14.00 2.94 -10.85
N ARG A 325 12.94 3.36 -10.17
CA ARG A 325 12.35 4.71 -10.27
C ARG A 325 12.29 5.35 -8.91
N THR A 326 12.79 6.56 -8.80
CA THR A 326 12.71 7.37 -7.58
C THR A 326 11.70 8.49 -7.78
N TYR A 327 10.88 8.73 -6.75
CA TYR A 327 9.88 9.78 -6.70
C TYR A 327 10.21 10.72 -5.54
N SER A 328 10.26 12.02 -5.81
CA SER A 328 10.38 13.03 -4.76
C SER A 328 9.02 13.25 -4.10
N LEU A 329 8.84 12.83 -2.86
CA LEU A 329 7.56 12.99 -2.14
C LEU A 329 7.14 14.46 -1.95
N ASN A 330 8.06 15.41 -2.17
CA ASN A 330 7.75 16.83 -2.17
C ASN A 330 7.11 17.32 -3.48
N LYS A 331 7.38 16.61 -4.60
CA LYS A 331 6.88 16.94 -5.95
C LYS A 331 5.81 15.97 -6.42
N ALA A 332 5.92 14.70 -6.05
CA ALA A 332 4.98 13.67 -6.44
C ALA A 332 3.61 13.90 -5.80
N ILE A 333 2.57 13.58 -6.57
CA ILE A 333 1.18 13.61 -6.12
C ILE A 333 0.69 12.18 -5.96
N ILE A 334 0.14 11.87 -4.77
CA ILE A 334 -0.61 10.62 -4.56
C ILE A 334 -2.01 10.85 -5.11
N ILE A 335 -2.31 10.23 -6.25
CA ILE A 335 -3.56 10.41 -7.00
C ILE A 335 -4.67 9.55 -6.38
N LYS A 336 -4.34 8.30 -6.03
CA LYS A 336 -5.22 7.38 -5.28
C LYS A 336 -4.51 6.99 -3.98
N ASN A 337 -5.15 7.24 -2.85
CA ASN A 337 -4.56 7.03 -1.54
C ASN A 337 -5.29 5.90 -0.79
N PHE A 338 -4.97 4.66 -1.16
CA PHE A 338 -5.53 3.44 -0.55
C PHE A 338 -7.08 3.39 -0.55
N ASN A 339 -7.69 3.84 -1.63
CA ASN A 339 -9.15 3.78 -1.78
C ASN A 339 -9.58 2.42 -2.36
N PHE A 340 -9.97 1.51 -1.50
CA PHE A 340 -10.45 0.18 -1.89
C PHE A 340 -11.97 0.11 -2.11
N SER A 341 -12.73 1.17 -1.81
CA SER A 341 -14.21 1.12 -1.85
C SER A 341 -14.77 0.78 -3.25
N PRO A 342 -14.30 1.41 -4.36
CA PRO A 342 -14.88 1.13 -5.67
C PRO A 342 -14.68 -0.33 -6.10
N ILE A 343 -13.44 -0.85 -6.00
CA ILE A 343 -13.15 -2.24 -6.38
C ILE A 343 -13.86 -3.24 -5.46
N THR A 344 -14.01 -2.92 -4.17
CA THR A 344 -14.75 -3.77 -3.24
C THR A 344 -16.21 -3.91 -3.65
N LYS A 345 -16.88 -2.81 -3.97
CA LYS A 345 -18.27 -2.79 -4.45
C LYS A 345 -18.39 -3.61 -5.75
N LYS A 346 -17.46 -3.46 -6.69
CA LYS A 346 -17.43 -4.19 -7.97
C LYS A 346 -17.25 -5.70 -7.79
N ILE A 347 -16.40 -6.15 -6.88
CA ILE A 347 -16.14 -7.59 -6.64
C ILE A 347 -17.30 -8.24 -5.86
N LEU A 348 -17.93 -7.51 -4.92
CA LEU A 348 -18.98 -8.05 -4.07
C LEU A 348 -20.41 -7.91 -4.67
N ALA A 349 -20.56 -7.13 -5.75
CA ALA A 349 -21.84 -7.07 -6.47
C ALA A 349 -22.23 -8.45 -6.99
#